data_97050125ac47e9663eb1f6fa17a10707
#
_entry.id   97050125ac47e9663eb1f6fa17a10707
#
_cell.length_a   1.000
_cell.length_b   1.000
_cell.length_c   1.000
_cell.angle_alpha   90.00
_cell.angle_beta   90.00
_cell.angle_gamma   90.00
#
_symmetry.space_group_name_H-M   'P 1'
#
loop_
_entity.id
_entity.type
_entity.pdbx_description
1 polymer ?
#
loop_
_entity_poly.entity_id
_entity_poly.type
_entity_poly.pdbx_seq_one_letter_code
_entity_poly.pdbx_strand_id
1 'polypeptide(L)'
;MVDAWQQATENIEKVLSEADFAAWIKPVQYSHHDGNVVVLSVPNSFIKEWLEDHYLKVLTGALSATSGFPVSLNFIIRADEEHQPYISEDFIVKNEAEPVSVNAPFQQVFTPLNQKYTFDLFVSGTGNQFAHAAAMAVAHNPADTYNPLFIYGGVGLGKSHLLNAIGHTIRENSPELNVCYCSAEKFMYEMVNHLRLKKMDVFRNRFRTVDVLLVDDIQFISGKTGTQEEFFHTFNALHDAHKQIVITSDKFPREISDLEERLRSRFEWGLIADIQPPDVETKIAILKKKSEVTRVFFPEDVYYFLASSDTRNIRELEGMLIRLGAFSSLQNIPVTLEMAKENLKDILGDRHKEITVELIQKAVSEYFDVKIVDLKSEKRLKNIVQARQIAIWLCREMTKSSYPDIGSKFGGKDHSTVIHSYKKIDAALQNDPKISKILDEIKRILLK
;
A
#
# COMPACT_ATOMS: atom_id res chain seq x y z
N MET A 1 -14.46 -20.77 -29.64
CA MET A 1 -14.07 -20.06 -28.43
C MET A 1 -12.56 -20.12 -28.15
N VAL A 2 -11.86 -21.23 -28.40
CA VAL A 2 -10.39 -21.29 -28.27
C VAL A 2 -9.71 -20.25 -29.15
N ASP A 3 -10.08 -20.19 -30.43
CA ASP A 3 -9.54 -19.19 -31.38
C ASP A 3 -9.89 -17.75 -30.97
N ALA A 4 -11.11 -17.53 -30.42
CA ALA A 4 -11.51 -16.23 -29.91
C ALA A 4 -10.69 -15.80 -28.68
N TRP A 5 -10.32 -16.74 -27.80
CA TRP A 5 -9.42 -16.47 -26.68
C TRP A 5 -8.02 -16.10 -27.17
N GLN A 6 -7.48 -16.83 -28.14
CA GLN A 6 -6.17 -16.55 -28.70
C GLN A 6 -6.10 -15.16 -29.35
N GLN A 7 -7.10 -14.80 -30.15
CA GLN A 7 -7.21 -13.46 -30.74
C GLN A 7 -7.41 -12.37 -29.68
N ALA A 8 -8.22 -12.63 -28.64
CA ALA A 8 -8.39 -11.70 -27.53
C ALA A 8 -7.06 -11.46 -26.80
N THR A 9 -6.28 -12.51 -26.55
CA THR A 9 -4.96 -12.43 -25.92
C THR A 9 -3.99 -11.59 -26.74
N GLU A 10 -3.92 -11.79 -28.07
CA GLU A 10 -3.10 -10.98 -28.98
C GLU A 10 -3.51 -9.50 -29.01
N ASN A 11 -4.81 -9.22 -28.86
CA ASN A 11 -5.29 -7.84 -28.80
C ASN A 11 -4.96 -7.19 -27.45
N ILE A 12 -5.02 -7.93 -26.35
CA ILE A 12 -4.67 -7.45 -25.01
C ILE A 12 -3.16 -7.19 -24.92
N GLU A 13 -2.31 -8.02 -25.55
CA GLU A 13 -0.86 -7.84 -25.60
C GLU A 13 -0.47 -6.50 -26.24
N LYS A 14 -1.24 -6.01 -27.20
CA LYS A 14 -1.00 -4.69 -27.86
C LYS A 14 -1.39 -3.50 -26.99
N VAL A 15 -2.21 -3.71 -25.96
CA VAL A 15 -2.79 -2.64 -25.11
C VAL A 15 -2.08 -2.55 -23.76
N LEU A 16 -1.61 -3.68 -23.22
CA LEU A 16 -0.92 -3.73 -21.94
C LEU A 16 0.58 -3.56 -22.10
N SER A 17 1.28 -3.19 -21.01
CA SER A 17 2.74 -3.25 -20.98
C SER A 17 3.20 -4.71 -21.10
N GLU A 18 4.38 -4.92 -21.69
CA GLU A 18 4.98 -6.26 -21.85
C GLU A 18 5.11 -6.98 -20.49
N ALA A 19 5.44 -6.22 -19.44
CA ALA A 19 5.56 -6.73 -18.06
C ALA A 19 4.22 -7.18 -17.48
N ASP A 20 3.16 -6.38 -17.65
CA ASP A 20 1.82 -6.71 -17.15
C ASP A 20 1.21 -7.88 -17.92
N PHE A 21 1.39 -7.92 -19.23
CA PHE A 21 0.93 -9.03 -20.05
C PHE A 21 1.59 -10.36 -19.64
N ALA A 22 2.91 -10.35 -19.49
CA ALA A 22 3.67 -11.53 -19.11
C ALA A 22 3.33 -12.03 -17.69
N ALA A 23 3.09 -11.10 -16.75
CA ALA A 23 2.78 -11.44 -15.36
C ALA A 23 1.34 -11.92 -15.15
N TRP A 24 0.36 -11.30 -15.81
CA TRP A 24 -1.04 -11.47 -15.46
C TRP A 24 -1.87 -12.19 -16.52
N ILE A 25 -1.62 -11.97 -17.81
CA ILE A 25 -2.44 -12.52 -18.88
C ILE A 25 -1.86 -13.82 -19.45
N LYS A 26 -0.54 -13.86 -19.66
CA LYS A 26 0.15 -15.04 -20.21
C LYS A 26 -0.06 -16.35 -19.41
N PRO A 27 -0.15 -16.34 -18.07
CA PRO A 27 -0.44 -17.53 -17.28
C PRO A 27 -1.88 -18.05 -17.39
N VAL A 28 -2.82 -17.25 -17.93
CA VAL A 28 -4.24 -17.59 -18.04
C VAL A 28 -4.47 -18.50 -19.24
N GLN A 29 -5.22 -19.57 -19.04
CA GLN A 29 -5.57 -20.51 -20.13
C GLN A 29 -7.08 -20.63 -20.24
N TYR A 30 -7.55 -20.82 -21.47
CA TYR A 30 -8.94 -21.19 -21.72
C TYR A 30 -9.20 -22.60 -21.21
N SER A 31 -10.27 -22.80 -20.45
CA SER A 31 -10.69 -24.12 -19.96
C SER A 31 -11.87 -24.65 -20.80
N HIS A 32 -13.03 -24.05 -20.66
CA HIS A 32 -14.25 -24.41 -21.39
C HIS A 32 -15.22 -23.22 -21.41
N HIS A 33 -16.36 -23.38 -22.05
CA HIS A 33 -17.47 -22.42 -22.02
C HIS A 33 -18.79 -23.14 -21.90
N ASP A 34 -19.74 -22.49 -21.24
CA ASP A 34 -21.13 -22.91 -21.17
C ASP A 34 -22.03 -21.73 -21.58
N GLY A 35 -22.65 -21.83 -22.77
CA GLY A 35 -23.38 -20.72 -23.39
C GLY A 35 -22.47 -19.47 -23.50
N ASN A 36 -22.90 -18.38 -22.86
CA ASN A 36 -22.15 -17.11 -22.84
C ASN A 36 -21.13 -16.99 -21.73
N VAL A 37 -20.99 -18.00 -20.86
CA VAL A 37 -20.01 -17.99 -19.77
C VAL A 37 -18.73 -18.68 -20.24
N VAL A 38 -17.63 -17.93 -20.29
CA VAL A 38 -16.31 -18.47 -20.61
C VAL A 38 -15.56 -18.71 -19.29
N VAL A 39 -15.05 -19.92 -19.14
CA VAL A 39 -14.28 -20.33 -17.96
C VAL A 39 -12.80 -20.33 -18.32
N LEU A 40 -12.03 -19.52 -17.62
CA LEU A 40 -10.58 -19.40 -17.74
C LEU A 40 -9.91 -20.05 -16.55
N SER A 41 -8.83 -20.79 -16.79
CA SER A 41 -8.03 -21.40 -15.73
C SER A 41 -6.81 -20.55 -15.39
N VAL A 42 -6.57 -20.36 -14.11
CA VAL A 42 -5.48 -19.54 -13.55
C VAL A 42 -4.62 -20.40 -12.62
N PRO A 43 -3.33 -20.06 -12.44
CA PRO A 43 -2.41 -20.87 -11.62
C PRO A 43 -2.75 -20.90 -10.12
N ASN A 44 -3.28 -19.81 -9.55
CA ASN A 44 -3.55 -19.69 -8.12
C ASN A 44 -4.64 -18.68 -7.81
N SER A 45 -5.08 -18.62 -6.54
CA SER A 45 -6.10 -17.71 -6.07
C SER A 45 -5.70 -16.22 -6.17
N PHE A 46 -4.41 -15.92 -6.01
CA PHE A 46 -3.90 -14.55 -6.10
C PHE A 46 -4.07 -13.97 -7.51
N ILE A 47 -3.71 -14.74 -8.56
CA ILE A 47 -3.91 -14.32 -9.96
C ILE A 47 -5.40 -14.19 -10.26
N LYS A 48 -6.24 -15.10 -9.74
CA LYS A 48 -7.69 -15.01 -9.88
C LYS A 48 -8.24 -13.68 -9.35
N GLU A 49 -7.98 -13.38 -8.08
CA GLU A 49 -8.47 -12.15 -7.42
C GLU A 49 -7.96 -10.89 -8.13
N TRP A 50 -6.69 -10.88 -8.52
CA TRP A 50 -6.09 -9.76 -9.24
C TRP A 50 -6.73 -9.50 -10.60
N LEU A 51 -7.03 -10.56 -11.36
CA LEU A 51 -7.71 -10.46 -12.66
C LEU A 51 -9.15 -10.00 -12.52
N GLU A 52 -9.86 -10.48 -11.50
CA GLU A 52 -11.24 -10.06 -11.19
C GLU A 52 -11.29 -8.57 -10.84
N ASP A 53 -10.34 -8.06 -10.06
CA ASP A 53 -10.33 -6.67 -9.61
C ASP A 53 -9.86 -5.68 -10.69
N HIS A 54 -8.84 -6.04 -11.48
CA HIS A 54 -8.14 -5.08 -12.33
C HIS A 54 -8.38 -5.28 -13.82
N TYR A 55 -8.54 -6.53 -14.27
CA TYR A 55 -8.58 -6.86 -15.70
C TYR A 55 -9.88 -7.47 -16.19
N LEU A 56 -10.88 -7.71 -15.32
CA LEU A 56 -12.15 -8.33 -15.69
C LEU A 56 -12.84 -7.61 -16.85
N LYS A 57 -12.90 -6.29 -16.81
CA LYS A 57 -13.52 -5.47 -17.86
C LYS A 57 -12.77 -5.56 -19.19
N VAL A 58 -11.44 -5.56 -19.14
CA VAL A 58 -10.57 -5.64 -20.32
C VAL A 58 -10.70 -7.01 -20.98
N LEU A 59 -10.63 -8.08 -20.19
CA LEU A 59 -10.78 -9.46 -20.65
C LEU A 59 -12.17 -9.72 -21.23
N THR A 60 -13.22 -9.28 -20.54
CA THR A 60 -14.61 -9.42 -20.99
C THR A 60 -14.86 -8.64 -22.29
N GLY A 61 -14.32 -7.42 -22.39
CA GLY A 61 -14.44 -6.59 -23.58
C GLY A 61 -13.73 -7.19 -24.78
N ALA A 62 -12.48 -7.64 -24.61
CA ALA A 62 -11.68 -8.27 -25.67
C ALA A 62 -12.33 -9.57 -26.17
N LEU A 63 -12.79 -10.43 -25.25
CA LEU A 63 -13.48 -11.67 -25.62
C LEU A 63 -14.83 -11.43 -26.28
N SER A 64 -15.61 -10.47 -25.82
CA SER A 64 -16.90 -10.12 -26.47
C SER A 64 -16.69 -9.58 -27.88
N ALA A 65 -15.63 -8.81 -28.11
CA ALA A 65 -15.25 -8.29 -29.43
C ALA A 65 -14.84 -9.40 -30.41
N THR A 66 -14.09 -10.40 -29.93
CA THR A 66 -13.62 -11.51 -30.78
C THR A 66 -14.61 -12.62 -30.96
N SER A 67 -15.53 -12.83 -30.01
CA SER A 67 -16.61 -13.83 -30.12
C SER A 67 -17.85 -13.35 -30.89
N GLY A 68 -18.04 -12.03 -31.02
CA GLY A 68 -19.19 -11.42 -31.69
C GLY A 68 -20.48 -11.39 -30.86
N PHE A 69 -20.45 -11.79 -29.59
CA PHE A 69 -21.57 -11.74 -28.65
C PHE A 69 -21.08 -11.43 -27.22
N PRO A 70 -21.94 -10.89 -26.33
CA PRO A 70 -21.54 -10.59 -24.95
C PRO A 70 -21.21 -11.87 -24.21
N VAL A 71 -20.03 -11.91 -23.60
CA VAL A 71 -19.55 -13.01 -22.73
C VAL A 71 -19.45 -12.59 -21.29
N SER A 72 -19.65 -13.55 -20.37
CA SER A 72 -19.32 -13.44 -18.96
C SER A 72 -18.10 -14.31 -18.66
N LEU A 73 -17.23 -13.87 -17.76
CA LEU A 73 -16.04 -14.62 -17.38
C LEU A 73 -16.19 -15.27 -16.01
N ASN A 74 -15.67 -16.47 -15.89
CA ASN A 74 -15.47 -17.14 -14.62
C ASN A 74 -14.03 -17.69 -14.57
N PHE A 75 -13.41 -17.72 -13.38
CA PHE A 75 -12.05 -18.19 -13.19
C PHE A 75 -12.02 -19.42 -12.29
N ILE A 76 -11.33 -20.46 -12.72
CA ILE A 76 -11.04 -21.67 -11.94
C ILE A 76 -9.54 -21.78 -11.70
N ILE A 77 -9.16 -22.24 -10.50
CA ILE A 77 -7.77 -22.50 -10.18
C ILE A 77 -7.40 -23.87 -10.74
N ARG A 78 -6.27 -23.93 -11.48
CA ARG A 78 -5.71 -25.20 -11.94
C ARG A 78 -5.23 -26.04 -10.75
N ALA A 79 -5.65 -27.29 -10.70
CA ALA A 79 -4.97 -28.30 -9.92
C ALA A 79 -3.77 -28.79 -10.77
N ASP A 80 -2.64 -28.08 -10.69
CA ASP A 80 -1.44 -28.49 -11.41
C ASP A 80 -0.83 -29.70 -10.73
N GLU A 81 -0.76 -30.81 -11.48
CA GLU A 81 0.27 -31.83 -11.32
C GLU A 81 1.62 -31.18 -11.71
N GLU A 82 2.57 -31.21 -10.75
CA GLU A 82 4.00 -30.95 -10.94
C GLU A 82 4.48 -29.51 -11.22
N HIS A 83 4.53 -28.71 -10.17
CA HIS A 83 5.76 -27.94 -9.85
C HIS A 83 5.91 -27.91 -8.34
N GLN A 84 6.59 -28.93 -7.82
CA GLN A 84 7.04 -29.00 -6.44
C GLN A 84 8.10 -27.89 -6.19
N PRO A 85 7.93 -27.01 -5.21
CA PRO A 85 9.09 -26.46 -4.52
C PRO A 85 9.69 -27.62 -3.70
N TYR A 86 10.97 -27.82 -3.83
CA TYR A 86 11.78 -28.81 -3.10
C TYR A 86 11.55 -28.64 -1.60
N ILE A 87 10.69 -29.46 -1.02
CA ILE A 87 10.54 -29.64 0.42
C ILE A 87 10.98 -31.09 0.68
N SER A 88 12.05 -31.20 1.48
CA SER A 88 12.59 -32.47 1.97
C SER A 88 11.49 -33.36 2.54
N GLU A 89 11.56 -34.64 2.14
CA GLU A 89 10.77 -35.75 2.65
C GLU A 89 11.00 -35.91 4.16
N ASP A 90 10.12 -35.41 4.99
CA ASP A 90 10.02 -35.79 6.42
C ASP A 90 8.72 -35.29 7.07
N PHE A 91 7.58 -35.34 6.39
CA PHE A 91 6.28 -35.25 7.07
C PHE A 91 5.16 -35.94 6.27
N ILE A 92 5.21 -37.28 6.22
CA ILE A 92 4.02 -38.05 5.87
C ILE A 92 3.37 -38.53 7.18
N VAL A 93 2.35 -37.79 7.62
CA VAL A 93 1.37 -38.35 8.56
C VAL A 93 0.20 -38.90 7.75
N LYS A 94 0.08 -40.21 7.75
CA LYS A 94 -1.08 -40.93 7.23
C LYS A 94 -2.32 -40.48 8.01
N ASN A 95 -3.29 -39.87 7.34
CA ASN A 95 -4.64 -39.79 7.84
C ASN A 95 -5.55 -40.67 6.96
N GLU A 96 -5.91 -41.83 7.52
CA GLU A 96 -7.00 -42.65 7.02
C GLU A 96 -8.31 -41.91 7.23
N ALA A 97 -9.12 -41.78 6.19
CA ALA A 97 -10.39 -41.11 6.22
C ALA A 97 -11.43 -41.93 7.01
N GLU A 98 -11.81 -41.46 8.19
CA GLU A 98 -13.05 -41.91 8.85
C GLU A 98 -14.26 -41.06 8.39
N PRO A 99 -15.47 -41.63 8.33
CA PRO A 99 -16.65 -40.94 7.78
C PRO A 99 -17.08 -39.78 8.67
N VAL A 100 -17.15 -38.61 8.07
CA VAL A 100 -17.54 -37.35 8.72
C VAL A 100 -18.98 -37.44 9.25
N SER A 101 -19.16 -37.41 10.55
CA SER A 101 -20.47 -37.26 11.19
C SER A 101 -20.99 -35.84 10.97
N VAL A 102 -22.26 -35.71 10.61
CA VAL A 102 -22.97 -34.47 10.22
C VAL A 102 -23.31 -33.56 11.42
N ASN A 103 -22.48 -33.49 12.45
CA ASN A 103 -22.66 -32.62 13.62
C ASN A 103 -21.37 -31.91 14.06
N ALA A 104 -20.57 -31.39 13.10
CA ALA A 104 -19.50 -30.46 13.45
C ALA A 104 -20.14 -29.04 13.61
N PRO A 105 -19.85 -28.31 14.69
CA PRO A 105 -20.28 -26.91 14.81
C PRO A 105 -19.66 -26.13 13.64
N PHE A 106 -20.45 -25.27 13.02
CA PHE A 106 -20.07 -24.39 11.93
C PHE A 106 -18.72 -23.71 12.27
N GLN A 107 -17.61 -24.23 11.78
CA GLN A 107 -16.31 -23.60 11.96
C GLN A 107 -16.38 -22.25 11.26
N GLN A 108 -16.29 -21.19 12.02
CA GLN A 108 -16.27 -19.81 11.54
C GLN A 108 -14.98 -19.64 10.73
N VAL A 109 -15.10 -19.61 9.40
CA VAL A 109 -13.96 -19.39 8.50
C VAL A 109 -13.63 -17.90 8.51
N PHE A 110 -12.88 -17.43 9.51
CA PHE A 110 -12.29 -16.10 9.51
C PHE A 110 -11.12 -16.06 8.51
N THR A 111 -10.69 -14.85 8.13
CA THR A 111 -9.48 -14.71 7.35
C THR A 111 -8.31 -15.33 8.11
N PRO A 112 -7.56 -16.26 7.51
CA PRO A 112 -6.41 -16.84 8.19
C PRO A 112 -5.36 -15.75 8.46
N LEU A 113 -4.70 -15.85 9.61
CA LEU A 113 -3.56 -15.00 9.93
C LEU A 113 -2.38 -15.34 9.02
N ASN A 114 -1.66 -14.32 8.58
CA ASN A 114 -0.47 -14.52 7.75
C ASN A 114 0.68 -15.09 8.62
N GLN A 115 1.11 -16.30 8.34
CA GLN A 115 2.16 -17.02 9.09
C GLN A 115 3.51 -16.30 9.12
N LYS A 116 3.77 -15.39 8.16
CA LYS A 116 5.00 -14.58 8.10
C LYS A 116 4.98 -13.35 9.00
N TYR A 117 3.83 -13.04 9.63
CA TYR A 117 3.66 -11.82 10.43
C TYR A 117 3.62 -12.17 11.91
N THR A 118 4.80 -12.45 12.46
CA THR A 118 5.02 -12.74 13.89
C THR A 118 5.85 -11.66 14.54
N PHE A 119 5.85 -11.56 15.88
CA PHE A 119 6.70 -10.62 16.60
C PHE A 119 8.19 -10.89 16.37
N ASP A 120 8.59 -12.15 16.23
CA ASP A 120 9.99 -12.53 15.96
C ASP A 120 10.52 -12.01 14.62
N LEU A 121 9.63 -11.85 13.63
CA LEU A 121 9.96 -11.32 12.31
C LEU A 121 9.76 -9.81 12.20
N PHE A 122 9.18 -9.18 13.23
CA PHE A 122 9.03 -7.74 13.30
C PHE A 122 10.29 -7.09 13.85
N VAL A 123 10.83 -6.10 13.12
CA VAL A 123 12.00 -5.35 13.58
C VAL A 123 11.56 -4.12 14.33
N SER A 124 11.87 -4.06 15.62
CA SER A 124 11.61 -2.88 16.45
C SER A 124 12.72 -1.85 16.27
N GLY A 125 12.35 -0.58 16.14
CA GLY A 125 13.25 0.58 16.02
C GLY A 125 12.61 1.81 16.65
N THR A 126 13.32 2.95 16.59
CA THR A 126 12.89 4.21 17.23
C THR A 126 11.49 4.67 16.81
N GLY A 127 11.11 4.44 15.55
CA GLY A 127 9.83 4.86 14.99
C GLY A 127 8.64 3.95 15.28
N ASN A 128 8.84 2.74 15.87
CA ASN A 128 7.76 1.78 16.06
C ASN A 128 7.80 1.03 17.40
N GLN A 129 8.80 1.30 18.26
CA GLN A 129 8.98 0.59 19.53
C GLN A 129 7.78 0.73 20.46
N PHE A 130 7.10 1.89 20.47
CA PHE A 130 5.92 2.10 21.28
C PHE A 130 4.74 1.25 20.80
N ALA A 131 4.46 1.24 19.50
CA ALA A 131 3.43 0.41 18.91
C ALA A 131 3.72 -1.09 19.09
N HIS A 132 5.00 -1.49 18.97
CA HIS A 132 5.43 -2.85 19.21
C HIS A 132 5.20 -3.27 20.68
N ALA A 133 5.62 -2.43 21.65
CA ALA A 133 5.41 -2.72 23.07
C ALA A 133 3.93 -2.79 23.45
N ALA A 134 3.10 -1.88 22.92
CA ALA A 134 1.64 -1.91 23.12
C ALA A 134 1.01 -3.18 22.54
N ALA A 135 1.43 -3.58 21.33
CA ALA A 135 0.97 -4.80 20.68
C ALA A 135 1.34 -6.06 21.48
N MET A 136 2.58 -6.12 22.00
CA MET A 136 3.05 -7.21 22.88
C MET A 136 2.23 -7.28 24.17
N ALA A 137 1.96 -6.15 24.82
CA ALA A 137 1.16 -6.10 26.05
C ALA A 137 -0.26 -6.65 25.83
N VAL A 138 -0.92 -6.23 24.74
CA VAL A 138 -2.26 -6.74 24.36
C VAL A 138 -2.22 -8.21 24.00
N ALA A 139 -1.17 -8.68 23.33
CA ALA A 139 -1.05 -10.08 22.95
C ALA A 139 -0.90 -11.03 24.14
N HIS A 140 -0.26 -10.58 25.23
CA HIS A 140 -0.08 -11.38 26.45
C HIS A 140 -1.28 -11.29 27.41
N ASN A 141 -1.93 -10.14 27.48
CA ASN A 141 -3.06 -9.91 28.38
C ASN A 141 -4.21 -9.22 27.61
N PRO A 142 -4.93 -9.96 26.74
CA PRO A 142 -6.03 -9.38 25.98
C PRO A 142 -7.16 -8.90 26.88
N ALA A 143 -7.73 -7.76 26.55
CA ALA A 143 -8.81 -7.04 27.22
C ALA A 143 -8.49 -6.44 28.62
N ASP A 144 -7.29 -6.63 29.13
CA ASP A 144 -6.90 -6.13 30.45
C ASP A 144 -6.21 -4.76 30.38
N THR A 145 -5.25 -4.57 29.45
CA THR A 145 -4.34 -3.42 29.52
C THR A 145 -4.82 -2.27 28.63
N TYR A 146 -5.04 -2.51 27.35
CA TYR A 146 -5.36 -1.47 26.35
C TYR A 146 -6.51 -1.93 25.44
N ASN A 147 -7.70 -1.38 25.65
CA ASN A 147 -8.87 -1.74 24.87
C ASN A 147 -9.77 -0.51 24.56
N PRO A 148 -9.90 -0.09 23.29
CA PRO A 148 -9.21 -0.63 22.12
C PRO A 148 -7.73 -0.28 22.05
N LEU A 149 -6.94 -1.06 21.30
CA LEU A 149 -5.64 -0.64 20.82
C LEU A 149 -5.81 -0.14 19.37
N PHE A 150 -5.45 1.11 19.11
CA PHE A 150 -5.51 1.72 17.80
C PHE A 150 -4.09 1.99 17.28
N ILE A 151 -3.67 1.29 16.22
CA ILE A 151 -2.34 1.41 15.61
C ILE A 151 -2.47 2.19 14.31
N TYR A 152 -1.78 3.33 14.18
CA TYR A 152 -1.82 4.09 12.94
C TYR A 152 -0.43 4.42 12.41
N GLY A 153 -0.37 4.79 11.12
CA GLY A 153 0.88 5.16 10.46
C GLY A 153 0.78 4.98 8.96
N GLY A 154 1.74 5.48 8.22
CA GLY A 154 1.76 5.45 6.76
C GLY A 154 1.61 4.04 6.17
N VAL A 155 1.34 3.98 4.86
CA VAL A 155 1.20 2.71 4.13
C VAL A 155 2.53 1.95 4.14
N GLY A 156 2.46 0.62 4.40
CA GLY A 156 3.63 -0.27 4.33
C GLY A 156 4.61 -0.16 5.51
N LEU A 157 4.21 0.43 6.66
CA LEU A 157 5.07 0.56 7.84
C LEU A 157 4.98 -0.62 8.84
N GLY A 158 4.16 -1.65 8.56
CA GLY A 158 4.08 -2.85 9.39
C GLY A 158 2.85 -2.94 10.31
N LYS A 159 1.82 -2.09 10.13
CA LYS A 159 0.56 -2.16 10.91
C LYS A 159 -0.09 -3.54 10.88
N SER A 160 -0.35 -4.05 9.67
CA SER A 160 -0.93 -5.39 9.47
C SER A 160 -0.03 -6.50 10.01
N HIS A 161 1.30 -6.31 10.01
CA HIS A 161 2.25 -7.23 10.62
C HIS A 161 2.01 -7.32 12.14
N LEU A 162 1.97 -6.19 12.85
CA LEU A 162 1.69 -6.17 14.28
C LEU A 162 0.31 -6.74 14.60
N LEU A 163 -0.70 -6.42 13.80
CA LEU A 163 -2.06 -6.94 13.98
C LEU A 163 -2.11 -8.47 13.90
N ASN A 164 -1.44 -9.05 12.90
CA ASN A 164 -1.33 -10.51 12.76
C ASN A 164 -0.48 -11.13 13.88
N ALA A 165 0.63 -10.48 14.28
CA ALA A 165 1.48 -10.94 15.35
C ALA A 165 0.73 -11.05 16.69
N ILE A 166 -0.11 -10.05 17.00
CA ILE A 166 -1.04 -10.12 18.16
C ILE A 166 -1.92 -11.37 18.05
N GLY A 167 -2.54 -11.59 16.90
CA GLY A 167 -3.44 -12.73 16.70
C GLY A 167 -2.73 -14.08 16.83
N HIS A 168 -1.52 -14.22 16.33
CA HIS A 168 -0.72 -15.45 16.48
C HIS A 168 -0.39 -15.71 17.94
N THR A 169 0.16 -14.72 18.64
CA THR A 169 0.55 -14.87 20.04
C THR A 169 -0.64 -15.18 20.96
N ILE A 170 -1.81 -14.56 20.74
CA ILE A 170 -3.02 -14.90 21.50
C ILE A 170 -3.44 -16.35 21.25
N ARG A 171 -3.45 -16.80 19.99
CA ARG A 171 -3.81 -18.21 19.68
C ARG A 171 -2.84 -19.23 20.23
N GLU A 172 -1.55 -18.87 20.35
CA GLU A 172 -0.53 -19.74 20.95
C GLU A 172 -0.67 -19.81 22.47
N ASN A 173 -0.89 -18.66 23.12
CA ASN A 173 -0.96 -18.56 24.58
C ASN A 173 -2.34 -18.97 25.16
N SER A 174 -3.41 -18.74 24.39
CA SER A 174 -4.81 -18.95 24.81
C SER A 174 -5.62 -19.52 23.64
N PRO A 175 -5.42 -20.83 23.33
CA PRO A 175 -6.09 -21.48 22.18
C PRO A 175 -7.62 -21.51 22.27
N GLU A 176 -8.17 -21.35 23.48
CA GLU A 176 -9.61 -21.30 23.75
C GLU A 176 -10.25 -19.98 23.29
N LEU A 177 -9.47 -18.91 23.12
CA LEU A 177 -9.99 -17.62 22.70
C LEU A 177 -10.30 -17.62 21.20
N ASN A 178 -11.50 -17.14 20.87
CA ASN A 178 -11.93 -16.99 19.49
C ASN A 178 -11.40 -15.68 18.90
N VAL A 179 -10.31 -15.75 18.11
CA VAL A 179 -9.65 -14.61 17.46
C VAL A 179 -10.17 -14.43 16.04
N CYS A 180 -10.83 -13.31 15.80
CA CYS A 180 -11.28 -12.88 14.47
C CYS A 180 -10.35 -11.84 13.88
N TYR A 181 -9.73 -12.14 12.74
CA TYR A 181 -9.02 -11.17 11.91
C TYR A 181 -9.81 -10.89 10.63
N CYS A 182 -10.00 -9.61 10.32
CA CYS A 182 -10.61 -9.19 9.06
C CYS A 182 -10.10 -7.80 8.64
N SER A 183 -10.09 -7.50 7.34
CA SER A 183 -10.01 -6.13 6.88
C SER A 183 -11.35 -5.43 6.99
N ALA A 184 -11.35 -4.10 7.10
CA ALA A 184 -12.57 -3.30 7.11
C ALA A 184 -13.41 -3.50 5.82
N GLU A 185 -12.75 -3.71 4.68
CA GLU A 185 -13.43 -4.04 3.41
C GLU A 185 -14.16 -5.39 3.49
N LYS A 186 -13.51 -6.42 4.08
CA LYS A 186 -14.15 -7.73 4.27
C LYS A 186 -15.33 -7.64 5.22
N PHE A 187 -15.21 -6.89 6.32
CA PHE A 187 -16.32 -6.62 7.22
C PHE A 187 -17.53 -6.02 6.48
N MET A 188 -17.28 -5.00 5.66
CA MET A 188 -18.31 -4.36 4.82
C MET A 188 -18.91 -5.34 3.81
N TYR A 189 -18.08 -6.12 3.13
CA TYR A 189 -18.54 -7.11 2.14
C TYR A 189 -19.45 -8.17 2.79
N GLU A 190 -19.02 -8.73 3.91
CA GLU A 190 -19.81 -9.71 4.69
C GLU A 190 -21.14 -9.11 5.16
N MET A 191 -21.14 -7.87 5.66
CA MET A 191 -22.35 -7.17 6.06
C MET A 191 -23.34 -7.03 4.90
N VAL A 192 -22.89 -6.54 3.75
CA VAL A 192 -23.72 -6.34 2.55
C VAL A 192 -24.32 -7.67 2.07
N ASN A 193 -23.54 -8.75 2.07
CA ASN A 193 -24.00 -10.07 1.69
C ASN A 193 -25.08 -10.61 2.63
N HIS A 194 -24.85 -10.50 3.94
CA HIS A 194 -25.83 -10.95 4.92
C HIS A 194 -27.10 -10.09 4.91
N LEU A 195 -26.97 -8.78 4.61
CA LEU A 195 -28.12 -7.90 4.45
C LEU A 195 -28.99 -8.32 3.23
N ARG A 196 -28.34 -8.61 2.08
CA ARG A 196 -29.05 -9.10 0.86
C ARG A 196 -29.77 -10.43 1.13
N LEU A 197 -29.16 -11.31 1.90
CA LEU A 197 -29.72 -12.62 2.25
C LEU A 197 -30.72 -12.55 3.42
N LYS A 198 -30.98 -11.36 3.99
CA LYS A 198 -31.81 -11.16 5.21
C LYS A 198 -31.34 -12.01 6.41
N LYS A 199 -30.03 -12.21 6.56
CA LYS A 199 -29.37 -13.02 7.60
C LYS A 199 -28.46 -12.19 8.51
N MET A 200 -28.85 -10.95 8.83
CA MET A 200 -28.03 -10.05 9.66
C MET A 200 -27.77 -10.63 11.07
N ASP A 201 -28.66 -11.46 11.60
CA ASP A 201 -28.43 -12.12 12.89
C ASP A 201 -27.22 -13.06 12.85
N VAL A 202 -26.98 -13.76 11.73
CA VAL A 202 -25.80 -14.61 11.54
C VAL A 202 -24.53 -13.77 11.51
N PHE A 203 -24.57 -12.64 10.81
CA PHE A 203 -23.44 -11.68 10.75
C PHE A 203 -23.13 -11.14 12.16
N ARG A 204 -24.15 -10.67 12.88
CA ARG A 204 -24.01 -10.12 14.24
C ARG A 204 -23.48 -11.17 15.22
N ASN A 205 -24.00 -12.37 15.20
CA ASN A 205 -23.50 -13.47 16.01
C ASN A 205 -22.02 -13.75 15.71
N ARG A 206 -21.64 -13.75 14.43
CA ARG A 206 -20.27 -14.02 14.01
C ARG A 206 -19.28 -13.00 14.57
N PHE A 207 -19.57 -11.70 14.48
CA PHE A 207 -18.64 -10.64 14.88
C PHE A 207 -18.77 -10.19 16.34
N ARG A 208 -19.93 -10.42 17.01
CA ARG A 208 -20.16 -9.97 18.37
C ARG A 208 -19.91 -11.03 19.44
N THR A 209 -19.58 -12.29 19.05
CA THR A 209 -19.28 -13.38 19.98
C THR A 209 -17.81 -13.76 20.04
N VAL A 210 -16.94 -13.05 19.34
CA VAL A 210 -15.49 -13.28 19.36
C VAL A 210 -14.89 -12.75 20.65
N ASP A 211 -13.78 -13.34 21.09
CA ASP A 211 -13.03 -12.86 22.25
C ASP A 211 -12.03 -11.78 21.88
N VAL A 212 -11.52 -11.82 20.64
CA VAL A 212 -10.59 -10.84 20.10
C VAL A 212 -10.99 -10.47 18.69
N LEU A 213 -11.20 -9.17 18.44
CA LEU A 213 -11.48 -8.61 17.12
C LEU A 213 -10.29 -7.80 16.63
N LEU A 214 -9.68 -8.26 15.56
CA LEU A 214 -8.56 -7.60 14.87
C LEU A 214 -9.04 -7.04 13.53
N VAL A 215 -9.08 -5.71 13.40
CA VAL A 215 -9.58 -5.03 12.18
C VAL A 215 -8.47 -4.27 11.51
N ASP A 216 -8.18 -4.65 10.28
CA ASP A 216 -7.15 -4.00 9.46
C ASP A 216 -7.76 -2.91 8.58
N ASP A 217 -7.04 -1.79 8.47
CA ASP A 217 -7.34 -0.67 7.57
C ASP A 217 -8.76 -0.09 7.72
N ILE A 218 -9.12 0.34 8.93
CA ILE A 218 -10.46 0.84 9.27
C ILE A 218 -10.92 2.04 8.43
N GLN A 219 -9.99 2.80 7.83
CA GLN A 219 -10.31 3.93 6.97
C GLN A 219 -11.21 3.58 5.78
N PHE A 220 -11.28 2.32 5.36
CA PHE A 220 -12.13 1.87 4.26
C PHE A 220 -13.64 1.90 4.55
N ILE A 221 -14.06 2.00 5.83
CA ILE A 221 -15.47 2.25 6.16
C ILE A 221 -15.86 3.73 6.06
N SER A 222 -14.90 4.63 5.80
CA SER A 222 -15.13 6.06 5.62
C SER A 222 -16.22 6.33 4.57
N GLY A 223 -17.17 7.24 4.89
CA GLY A 223 -18.30 7.56 4.02
C GLY A 223 -19.34 6.44 3.82
N LYS A 224 -19.22 5.29 4.52
CA LYS A 224 -20.15 4.15 4.44
C LYS A 224 -21.05 4.10 5.67
N THR A 225 -22.06 4.99 5.76
CA THR A 225 -22.88 5.22 6.95
C THR A 225 -23.45 3.92 7.54
N GLY A 226 -24.07 3.06 6.73
CA GLY A 226 -24.63 1.80 7.23
C GLY A 226 -23.59 0.82 7.79
N THR A 227 -22.37 0.83 7.19
CA THR A 227 -21.26 0.00 7.69
C THR A 227 -20.70 0.57 8.98
N GLN A 228 -20.58 1.88 9.09
CA GLN A 228 -20.14 2.55 10.31
C GLN A 228 -21.10 2.32 11.46
N GLU A 229 -22.41 2.35 11.19
CA GLU A 229 -23.43 2.07 12.20
C GLU A 229 -23.35 0.62 12.72
N GLU A 230 -23.27 -0.38 11.84
CA GLU A 230 -23.17 -1.78 12.26
C GLU A 230 -21.82 -2.06 12.96
N PHE A 231 -20.73 -1.42 12.51
CA PHE A 231 -19.43 -1.51 13.17
C PHE A 231 -19.46 -0.88 14.57
N PHE A 232 -20.12 0.26 14.74
CA PHE A 232 -20.30 0.90 16.04
C PHE A 232 -21.05 -0.01 17.04
N HIS A 233 -22.11 -0.67 16.60
CA HIS A 233 -22.83 -1.62 17.43
C HIS A 233 -22.01 -2.87 17.76
N THR A 234 -21.21 -3.35 16.81
CA THR A 234 -20.29 -4.48 17.04
C THR A 234 -19.20 -4.11 18.04
N PHE A 235 -18.59 -2.93 17.87
CA PHE A 235 -17.61 -2.39 18.81
C PHE A 235 -18.15 -2.31 20.22
N ASN A 236 -19.33 -1.68 20.42
CA ASN A 236 -19.92 -1.56 21.76
C ASN A 236 -20.24 -2.93 22.36
N ALA A 237 -20.82 -3.85 21.62
CA ALA A 237 -21.14 -5.19 22.10
C ALA A 237 -19.89 -5.94 22.61
N LEU A 238 -18.76 -5.81 21.91
CA LEU A 238 -17.49 -6.43 22.31
C LEU A 238 -16.86 -5.70 23.49
N HIS A 239 -16.80 -4.38 23.43
CA HIS A 239 -16.21 -3.57 24.49
C HIS A 239 -16.94 -3.74 25.82
N ASP A 240 -18.28 -3.71 25.82
CA ASP A 240 -19.12 -3.90 27.03
C ASP A 240 -19.00 -5.33 27.58
N ALA A 241 -18.72 -6.32 26.73
CA ALA A 241 -18.42 -7.69 27.10
C ALA A 241 -16.96 -7.92 27.53
N HIS A 242 -16.14 -6.87 27.65
CA HIS A 242 -14.72 -6.94 27.98
C HIS A 242 -13.92 -7.82 26.98
N LYS A 243 -14.24 -7.74 25.67
CA LYS A 243 -13.51 -8.43 24.61
C LYS A 243 -12.47 -7.49 23.98
N GLN A 244 -11.31 -8.04 23.59
CA GLN A 244 -10.24 -7.23 23.02
C GLN A 244 -10.59 -6.75 21.62
N ILE A 245 -10.34 -5.46 21.36
CA ILE A 245 -10.45 -4.85 20.04
C ILE A 245 -9.10 -4.24 19.68
N VAL A 246 -8.58 -4.57 18.48
CA VAL A 246 -7.38 -3.95 17.91
C VAL A 246 -7.72 -3.47 16.51
N ILE A 247 -7.38 -2.22 16.23
CA ILE A 247 -7.73 -1.55 14.96
C ILE A 247 -6.46 -0.96 14.36
N THR A 248 -6.32 -1.08 13.04
CA THR A 248 -5.26 -0.35 12.31
C THR A 248 -5.85 0.70 11.36
N SER A 249 -5.08 1.76 11.09
CA SER A 249 -5.43 2.82 10.14
C SER A 249 -4.19 3.43 9.49
N ASP A 250 -4.36 4.01 8.31
CA ASP A 250 -3.31 4.84 7.68
C ASP A 250 -3.22 6.26 8.27
N LYS A 251 -4.24 6.66 9.06
CA LYS A 251 -4.39 8.01 9.63
C LYS A 251 -4.81 7.95 11.10
N PHE A 252 -4.51 9.04 11.81
CA PHE A 252 -5.05 9.28 13.14
C PHE A 252 -6.60 9.36 13.10
N PRO A 253 -7.36 8.93 14.12
CA PRO A 253 -8.83 8.90 14.07
C PRO A 253 -9.50 10.22 13.63
N ARG A 254 -8.96 11.37 14.03
CA ARG A 254 -9.48 12.70 13.64
C ARG A 254 -9.20 13.06 12.19
N GLU A 255 -8.23 12.43 11.56
CA GLU A 255 -7.83 12.69 10.17
C GLU A 255 -8.58 11.80 9.17
N ILE A 256 -9.34 10.81 9.64
CA ILE A 256 -10.18 9.99 8.78
C ILE A 256 -11.39 10.84 8.38
N SER A 257 -11.43 11.22 7.09
CA SER A 257 -12.58 11.95 6.53
C SER A 257 -13.85 11.12 6.62
N ASP A 258 -15.00 11.76 6.76
CA ASP A 258 -16.33 11.12 6.76
C ASP A 258 -16.49 9.93 7.76
N LEU A 259 -15.70 9.94 8.84
CA LEU A 259 -15.86 9.04 9.98
C LEU A 259 -16.82 9.69 10.98
N GLU A 260 -17.87 8.95 11.39
CA GLU A 260 -18.83 9.40 12.39
C GLU A 260 -18.16 9.73 13.72
N GLU A 261 -18.57 10.83 14.37
CA GLU A 261 -17.97 11.32 15.61
C GLU A 261 -18.06 10.29 16.75
N ARG A 262 -19.13 9.50 16.80
CA ARG A 262 -19.30 8.42 17.78
C ARG A 262 -18.26 7.32 17.64
N LEU A 263 -17.87 6.93 16.40
CA LEU A 263 -16.79 5.96 16.17
C LEU A 263 -15.43 6.57 16.49
N ARG A 264 -15.21 7.81 16.08
CA ARG A 264 -13.97 8.55 16.39
C ARG A 264 -13.72 8.59 17.89
N SER A 265 -14.72 8.94 18.68
CA SER A 265 -14.64 8.95 20.14
C SER A 265 -14.30 7.56 20.72
N ARG A 266 -14.84 6.48 20.13
CA ARG A 266 -14.55 5.11 20.55
C ARG A 266 -13.11 4.69 20.25
N PHE A 267 -12.58 5.09 19.08
CA PHE A 267 -11.20 4.80 18.71
C PHE A 267 -10.20 5.57 19.58
N GLU A 268 -10.56 6.78 20.03
CA GLU A 268 -9.73 7.61 20.91
C GLU A 268 -9.84 7.20 22.40
N TRP A 269 -10.76 6.32 22.78
CA TRP A 269 -10.96 5.94 24.17
C TRP A 269 -9.82 5.10 24.76
N GLY A 270 -9.22 4.22 23.93
CA GLY A 270 -8.14 3.33 24.35
C GLY A 270 -6.74 3.89 24.12
N LEU A 271 -5.79 3.00 23.86
CA LEU A 271 -4.43 3.38 23.54
C LEU A 271 -4.28 3.61 22.03
N ILE A 272 -3.73 4.77 21.67
CA ILE A 272 -3.36 5.07 20.29
C ILE A 272 -1.84 5.00 20.17
N ALA A 273 -1.35 4.16 19.24
CA ALA A 273 0.06 3.96 18.98
C ALA A 273 0.38 4.29 17.52
N ASP A 274 1.40 5.12 17.31
CA ASP A 274 1.85 5.49 15.96
C ASP A 274 3.01 4.64 15.48
N ILE A 275 3.11 4.49 14.17
CA ILE A 275 4.27 3.91 13.50
C ILE A 275 4.81 4.95 12.53
N GLN A 276 6.02 5.43 12.82
CA GLN A 276 6.75 6.37 12.00
C GLN A 276 7.64 5.66 10.96
N PRO A 277 8.03 6.35 9.87
CA PRO A 277 9.01 5.81 8.93
C PRO A 277 10.31 5.41 9.65
N PRO A 278 10.86 4.21 9.35
CA PRO A 278 12.08 3.74 10.00
C PRO A 278 13.30 4.56 9.59
N ASP A 279 14.25 4.70 10.52
CA ASP A 279 15.60 5.20 10.24
C ASP A 279 16.41 4.20 9.39
N VAL A 280 17.61 4.61 8.95
CA VAL A 280 18.46 3.81 8.04
C VAL A 280 18.87 2.50 8.72
N GLU A 281 19.21 2.53 10.00
CA GLU A 281 19.61 1.37 10.78
C GLU A 281 18.46 0.34 10.87
N THR A 282 17.28 0.81 11.18
CA THR A 282 16.06 -0.05 11.21
C THR A 282 15.74 -0.62 9.83
N LYS A 283 15.86 0.17 8.75
CA LYS A 283 15.69 -0.31 7.37
C LYS A 283 16.67 -1.44 7.04
N ILE A 284 17.97 -1.28 7.41
CA ILE A 284 18.98 -2.31 7.20
C ILE A 284 18.60 -3.59 7.96
N ALA A 285 18.21 -3.46 9.23
CA ALA A 285 17.80 -4.61 10.03
C ALA A 285 16.58 -5.34 9.44
N ILE A 286 15.59 -4.59 8.92
CA ILE A 286 14.42 -5.16 8.23
C ILE A 286 14.86 -5.92 6.97
N LEU A 287 15.71 -5.31 6.13
CA LEU A 287 16.20 -5.93 4.91
C LEU A 287 16.98 -7.22 5.20
N LYS A 288 17.86 -7.22 6.22
CA LYS A 288 18.60 -8.43 6.65
C LYS A 288 17.65 -9.52 7.14
N LYS A 289 16.67 -9.19 7.98
CA LYS A 289 15.67 -10.14 8.46
C LYS A 289 14.84 -10.75 7.32
N LYS A 290 14.49 -9.95 6.32
CA LYS A 290 13.80 -10.45 5.11
C LYS A 290 14.69 -11.33 4.23
N SER A 291 15.98 -10.99 4.12
CA SER A 291 16.98 -11.84 3.43
C SER A 291 17.11 -13.22 4.06
N GLU A 292 17.14 -13.30 5.39
CA GLU A 292 17.19 -14.57 6.12
C GLU A 292 16.00 -15.47 5.76
N VAL A 293 14.78 -14.89 5.74
CA VAL A 293 13.55 -15.61 5.38
C VAL A 293 13.58 -16.10 3.93
N THR A 294 14.08 -15.29 3.01
CA THR A 294 14.13 -15.61 1.57
C THR A 294 15.37 -16.41 1.18
N ARG A 295 16.33 -16.61 2.10
CA ARG A 295 17.63 -17.27 1.89
C ARG A 295 18.47 -16.64 0.77
N VAL A 296 18.28 -15.37 0.49
CA VAL A 296 19.08 -14.58 -0.46
C VAL A 296 19.89 -13.58 0.33
N PHE A 297 21.21 -13.72 0.31
CA PHE A 297 22.11 -12.85 1.05
C PHE A 297 22.72 -11.81 0.12
N PHE A 298 22.79 -10.57 0.63
CA PHE A 298 23.33 -9.43 -0.08
C PHE A 298 24.57 -8.88 0.67
N PRO A 299 25.54 -8.29 -0.04
CA PRO A 299 26.62 -7.55 0.59
C PRO A 299 26.11 -6.35 1.42
N GLU A 300 26.88 -5.97 2.45
CA GLU A 300 26.51 -4.87 3.36
C GLU A 300 26.30 -3.51 2.65
N ASP A 301 27.08 -3.24 1.62
CA ASP A 301 27.00 -2.04 0.80
C ASP A 301 25.68 -1.97 0.00
N VAL A 302 25.12 -3.14 -0.39
CA VAL A 302 23.80 -3.22 -1.04
C VAL A 302 22.69 -2.94 -0.04
N TYR A 303 22.75 -3.49 1.19
CA TYR A 303 21.77 -3.15 2.23
C TYR A 303 21.79 -1.66 2.56
N TYR A 304 22.99 -1.08 2.71
CA TYR A 304 23.14 0.35 2.96
C TYR A 304 22.60 1.20 1.81
N PHE A 305 22.88 0.82 0.58
CA PHE A 305 22.36 1.48 -0.62
C PHE A 305 20.83 1.49 -0.66
N LEU A 306 20.18 0.33 -0.43
CA LEU A 306 18.74 0.22 -0.39
C LEU A 306 18.13 1.05 0.75
N ALA A 307 18.69 0.96 1.95
CA ALA A 307 18.20 1.66 3.14
C ALA A 307 18.37 3.18 3.05
N SER A 308 19.43 3.65 2.37
CA SER A 308 19.70 5.08 2.14
C SER A 308 18.83 5.70 1.05
N SER A 309 18.06 4.88 0.32
CA SER A 309 17.10 5.41 -0.65
C SER A 309 15.98 6.19 0.07
N ASP A 310 15.43 7.23 -0.59
CA ASP A 310 14.35 8.08 -0.05
C ASP A 310 12.99 7.35 0.01
N THR A 311 13.02 6.04 0.16
CA THR A 311 11.84 5.21 0.35
C THR A 311 11.37 5.27 1.79
N ARG A 312 10.14 5.72 2.00
CA ARG A 312 9.46 5.72 3.31
C ARG A 312 8.64 4.47 3.57
N ASN A 313 8.48 3.62 2.55
CA ASN A 313 7.61 2.46 2.55
C ASN A 313 8.44 1.17 2.55
N ILE A 314 8.27 0.35 3.60
CA ILE A 314 8.98 -0.93 3.74
C ILE A 314 8.62 -1.91 2.62
N ARG A 315 7.38 -1.88 2.11
CA ARG A 315 6.99 -2.74 0.97
C ARG A 315 7.78 -2.46 -0.30
N GLU A 316 8.12 -1.18 -0.55
CA GLU A 316 8.99 -0.81 -1.68
C GLU A 316 10.40 -1.35 -1.49
N LEU A 317 10.94 -1.27 -0.26
CA LEU A 317 12.26 -1.85 0.06
C LEU A 317 12.28 -3.37 -0.12
N GLU A 318 11.24 -4.06 0.35
CA GLU A 318 11.06 -5.50 0.13
C GLU A 318 10.95 -5.84 -1.36
N GLY A 319 10.21 -5.06 -2.13
CA GLY A 319 10.09 -5.22 -3.57
C GLY A 319 11.44 -5.10 -4.29
N MET A 320 12.27 -4.11 -3.92
CA MET A 320 13.62 -3.97 -4.46
C MET A 320 14.51 -5.18 -4.12
N LEU A 321 14.46 -5.66 -2.89
CA LEU A 321 15.22 -6.83 -2.43
C LEU A 321 14.81 -8.09 -3.20
N ILE A 322 13.50 -8.32 -3.36
CA ILE A 322 12.97 -9.46 -4.13
C ILE A 322 13.42 -9.37 -5.60
N ARG A 323 13.35 -8.18 -6.22
CA ARG A 323 13.78 -7.97 -7.61
C ARG A 323 15.26 -8.30 -7.80
N LEU A 324 16.12 -7.82 -6.91
CA LEU A 324 17.56 -8.13 -6.97
C LEU A 324 17.85 -9.61 -6.76
N GLY A 325 17.16 -10.26 -5.82
CA GLY A 325 17.28 -11.69 -5.57
C GLY A 325 16.84 -12.54 -6.77
N ALA A 326 15.71 -12.16 -7.38
CA ALA A 326 15.22 -12.83 -8.58
C ALA A 326 16.19 -12.66 -9.76
N PHE A 327 16.72 -11.47 -10.00
CA PHE A 327 17.69 -11.22 -11.05
C PHE A 327 18.99 -12.01 -10.86
N SER A 328 19.52 -12.02 -9.64
CA SER A 328 20.70 -12.83 -9.26
C SER A 328 20.48 -14.32 -9.53
N SER A 329 19.33 -14.84 -9.11
CA SER A 329 18.99 -16.26 -9.29
C SER A 329 18.79 -16.65 -10.76
N LEU A 330 18.14 -15.80 -11.56
CA LEU A 330 17.87 -16.07 -12.98
C LEU A 330 19.15 -16.03 -13.84
N GLN A 331 20.08 -15.14 -13.50
CA GLN A 331 21.33 -15.00 -14.25
C GLN A 331 22.49 -15.81 -13.66
N ASN A 332 22.27 -16.42 -12.49
CA ASN A 332 23.28 -17.15 -11.72
C ASN A 332 24.55 -16.32 -11.46
N ILE A 333 24.36 -15.02 -11.13
CA ILE A 333 25.43 -14.09 -10.78
C ILE A 333 25.24 -13.56 -9.35
N PRO A 334 26.34 -13.32 -8.61
CA PRO A 334 26.24 -12.76 -7.27
C PRO A 334 25.70 -11.33 -7.32
N VAL A 335 24.95 -10.92 -6.28
CA VAL A 335 24.51 -9.54 -6.17
C VAL A 335 25.69 -8.64 -5.82
N THR A 336 25.90 -7.58 -6.60
CA THR A 336 26.89 -6.53 -6.35
C THR A 336 26.20 -5.17 -6.28
N LEU A 337 26.90 -4.18 -5.75
CA LEU A 337 26.37 -2.80 -5.67
C LEU A 337 26.11 -2.21 -7.06
N GLU A 338 26.99 -2.51 -8.03
CA GLU A 338 26.86 -2.06 -9.42
C GLU A 338 25.59 -2.65 -10.05
N MET A 339 25.40 -3.97 -9.90
CA MET A 339 24.21 -4.65 -10.36
C MET A 339 22.94 -4.07 -9.70
N ALA A 340 22.98 -3.80 -8.38
CA ALA A 340 21.85 -3.22 -7.68
C ALA A 340 21.50 -1.82 -8.20
N LYS A 341 22.50 -0.95 -8.44
CA LYS A 341 22.31 0.38 -9.02
C LYS A 341 21.72 0.33 -10.43
N GLU A 342 22.19 -0.59 -11.26
CA GLU A 342 21.74 -0.74 -12.65
C GLU A 342 20.29 -1.25 -12.70
N ASN A 343 19.98 -2.32 -11.95
CA ASN A 343 18.64 -2.93 -11.97
C ASN A 343 17.55 -2.11 -11.26
N LEU A 344 17.93 -1.23 -10.36
CA LEU A 344 16.98 -0.37 -9.64
C LEU A 344 16.96 1.07 -10.16
N LYS A 345 17.69 1.36 -11.22
CA LYS A 345 17.77 2.71 -11.82
C LYS A 345 16.40 3.27 -12.18
N ASP A 346 15.52 2.43 -12.73
CA ASP A 346 14.15 2.82 -13.12
C ASP A 346 13.27 3.11 -11.90
N ILE A 347 13.50 2.42 -10.78
CA ILE A 347 12.73 2.59 -9.54
C ILE A 347 13.25 3.78 -8.72
N LEU A 348 14.57 3.93 -8.65
CA LEU A 348 15.26 4.95 -7.85
C LEU A 348 15.58 6.21 -8.68
N GLY A 349 15.74 6.08 -9.99
CA GLY A 349 16.23 7.13 -10.89
C GLY A 349 15.20 8.19 -11.26
N ASP A 350 13.90 7.89 -11.20
CA ASP A 350 12.85 8.88 -11.49
C ASP A 350 12.50 9.79 -10.30
N ARG A 351 12.97 9.48 -9.08
CA ARG A 351 12.70 10.29 -7.88
C ARG A 351 13.74 11.38 -7.62
N HIS A 352 14.88 11.34 -8.29
CA HIS A 352 15.82 12.46 -8.39
C HIS A 352 15.73 13.10 -9.78
N LYS A 353 14.56 13.56 -10.20
CA LYS A 353 14.55 14.70 -11.11
C LYS A 353 15.23 15.83 -10.32
N GLU A 354 16.53 16.05 -10.59
CA GLU A 354 17.17 17.27 -10.10
C GLU A 354 16.24 18.41 -10.48
N ILE A 355 15.67 19.08 -9.48
CA ILE A 355 14.79 20.21 -9.73
C ILE A 355 15.68 21.27 -10.38
N THR A 356 15.53 21.42 -11.71
CA THR A 356 16.29 22.40 -12.49
C THR A 356 15.54 23.71 -12.55
N VAL A 357 16.27 24.79 -12.86
CA VAL A 357 15.66 26.11 -13.06
C VAL A 357 14.59 26.07 -14.15
N GLU A 358 14.81 25.27 -15.20
CA GLU A 358 13.89 25.09 -16.33
C GLU A 358 12.57 24.41 -15.87
N LEU A 359 12.68 23.39 -15.01
CA LEU A 359 11.51 22.71 -14.45
C LEU A 359 10.68 23.66 -13.58
N ILE A 360 11.33 24.47 -12.73
CA ILE A 360 10.68 25.49 -11.92
C ILE A 360 10.01 26.54 -12.81
N GLN A 361 10.67 27.02 -13.85
CA GLN A 361 10.09 27.98 -14.81
C GLN A 361 8.83 27.40 -15.47
N LYS A 362 8.84 26.12 -15.83
CA LYS A 362 7.69 25.42 -16.41
C LYS A 362 6.54 25.31 -15.42
N ALA A 363 6.78 24.85 -14.21
CA ALA A 363 5.74 24.70 -13.17
C ALA A 363 5.08 26.06 -12.80
N VAL A 364 5.89 27.11 -12.64
CA VAL A 364 5.39 28.46 -12.36
C VAL A 364 4.62 29.04 -13.55
N SER A 365 5.08 28.78 -14.78
CA SER A 365 4.42 29.19 -16.01
C SER A 365 3.01 28.59 -16.11
N GLU A 366 2.88 27.29 -15.83
CA GLU A 366 1.60 26.56 -15.82
C GLU A 366 0.68 27.08 -14.68
N TYR A 367 1.22 27.28 -13.50
CA TYR A 367 0.43 27.71 -12.32
C TYR A 367 -0.17 29.13 -12.49
N PHE A 368 0.61 30.08 -13.04
CA PHE A 368 0.19 31.48 -13.23
C PHE A 368 -0.42 31.74 -14.60
N ASP A 369 -0.55 30.74 -15.46
CA ASP A 369 -0.97 30.88 -16.86
C ASP A 369 -0.19 31.98 -17.61
N VAL A 370 1.16 31.96 -17.48
CA VAL A 370 2.06 32.91 -18.13
C VAL A 370 3.06 32.13 -19.00
N LYS A 371 3.45 32.68 -20.14
CA LYS A 371 4.44 32.02 -21.00
C LYS A 371 5.84 32.08 -20.37
N ILE A 372 6.64 31.01 -20.51
CA ILE A 372 8.02 30.96 -20.02
C ILE A 372 8.85 32.12 -20.59
N VAL A 373 8.59 32.53 -21.85
CA VAL A 373 9.24 33.68 -22.49
C VAL A 373 8.92 34.98 -21.73
N ASP A 374 7.73 35.13 -21.16
CA ASP A 374 7.36 36.30 -20.39
C ASP A 374 8.03 36.35 -19.02
N LEU A 375 8.30 35.20 -18.41
CA LEU A 375 9.12 35.12 -17.18
C LEU A 375 10.55 35.64 -17.43
N LYS A 376 11.10 35.40 -18.62
CA LYS A 376 12.45 35.84 -19.04
C LYS A 376 12.49 37.25 -19.59
N SER A 377 11.31 37.82 -19.94
CA SER A 377 11.20 39.14 -20.56
C SER A 377 11.38 40.28 -19.56
N GLU A 378 11.44 41.53 -20.08
CA GLU A 378 11.41 42.75 -19.26
C GLU A 378 10.01 43.24 -18.91
N LYS A 379 8.95 42.52 -19.30
CA LYS A 379 7.57 42.87 -19.02
C LYS A 379 7.33 43.08 -17.51
N ARG A 380 6.63 44.17 -17.17
CA ARG A 380 6.34 44.59 -15.78
C ARG A 380 4.88 44.45 -15.38
N LEU A 381 4.10 43.59 -16.08
CA LEU A 381 2.73 43.28 -15.69
C LEU A 381 2.73 42.58 -14.32
N LYS A 382 1.80 42.96 -13.44
CA LYS A 382 1.78 42.55 -12.03
C LYS A 382 1.83 41.04 -11.85
N ASN A 383 1.05 40.26 -12.63
CA ASN A 383 1.04 38.79 -12.61
C ASN A 383 2.38 38.20 -13.06
N ILE A 384 3.00 38.71 -14.11
CA ILE A 384 4.29 38.24 -14.63
C ILE A 384 5.42 38.53 -13.63
N VAL A 385 5.40 39.72 -13.02
CA VAL A 385 6.40 40.09 -12.01
C VAL A 385 6.27 39.22 -10.78
N GLN A 386 5.06 38.96 -10.30
CA GLN A 386 4.84 38.06 -9.18
C GLN A 386 5.28 36.64 -9.48
N ALA A 387 4.88 36.08 -10.61
CA ALA A 387 5.30 34.74 -11.07
C ALA A 387 6.83 34.63 -11.15
N ARG A 388 7.47 35.65 -11.74
CA ARG A 388 8.94 35.72 -11.86
C ARG A 388 9.63 35.72 -10.48
N GLN A 389 9.13 36.53 -9.54
CA GLN A 389 9.71 36.63 -8.18
C GLN A 389 9.56 35.31 -7.42
N ILE A 390 8.42 34.65 -7.52
CA ILE A 390 8.18 33.32 -6.95
C ILE A 390 9.10 32.27 -7.59
N ALA A 391 9.23 32.27 -8.92
CA ALA A 391 10.13 31.36 -9.62
C ALA A 391 11.60 31.55 -9.20
N ILE A 392 12.05 32.79 -9.06
CA ILE A 392 13.41 33.11 -8.61
C ILE A 392 13.62 32.61 -7.15
N TRP A 393 12.66 32.81 -6.28
CA TRP A 393 12.73 32.32 -4.90
C TRP A 393 12.80 30.78 -4.87
N LEU A 394 11.93 30.08 -5.61
CA LEU A 394 11.95 28.62 -5.70
C LEU A 394 13.28 28.09 -6.29
N CYS A 395 13.83 28.76 -7.31
CA CYS A 395 15.14 28.38 -7.86
C CYS A 395 16.24 28.45 -6.80
N ARG A 396 16.24 29.47 -5.94
CA ARG A 396 17.26 29.59 -4.89
C ARG A 396 17.10 28.55 -3.80
N GLU A 397 15.86 28.25 -3.39
CA GLU A 397 15.56 27.29 -2.32
C GLU A 397 15.70 25.81 -2.76
N MET A 398 15.33 25.50 -4.02
CA MET A 398 15.20 24.12 -4.48
C MET A 398 16.31 23.68 -5.42
N THR A 399 17.24 24.59 -5.78
CA THR A 399 18.40 24.26 -6.62
C THR A 399 19.70 24.76 -5.99
N LYS A 400 20.83 24.19 -6.42
CA LYS A 400 22.17 24.66 -6.01
C LYS A 400 22.67 25.87 -6.82
N SER A 401 21.79 26.50 -7.62
CA SER A 401 22.17 27.60 -8.52
C SER A 401 22.54 28.85 -7.77
N SER A 402 23.60 29.52 -8.20
CA SER A 402 23.99 30.83 -7.66
C SER A 402 23.06 31.96 -8.16
N TYR A 403 23.04 33.09 -7.49
CA TYR A 403 22.24 34.25 -7.94
C TYR A 403 22.58 34.72 -9.36
N PRO A 404 23.87 34.77 -9.79
CA PRO A 404 24.24 35.05 -11.16
C PRO A 404 23.69 34.02 -12.14
N ASP A 405 23.76 32.71 -11.82
CA ASP A 405 23.25 31.64 -12.70
C ASP A 405 21.74 31.73 -12.89
N ILE A 406 21.01 32.00 -11.80
CA ILE A 406 19.56 32.23 -11.85
C ILE A 406 19.28 33.46 -12.73
N GLY A 407 20.00 34.55 -12.54
CA GLY A 407 19.84 35.77 -13.36
C GLY A 407 20.02 35.53 -14.85
N SER A 408 21.06 34.77 -15.23
CA SER A 408 21.31 34.36 -16.60
C SER A 408 20.13 33.59 -17.22
N LYS A 409 19.57 32.64 -16.48
CA LYS A 409 18.43 31.81 -16.92
C LYS A 409 17.09 32.54 -16.95
N PHE A 410 16.98 33.70 -16.31
CA PHE A 410 15.80 34.60 -16.34
C PHE A 410 15.94 35.78 -17.30
N GLY A 411 16.69 35.59 -18.39
CA GLY A 411 16.83 36.59 -19.44
C GLY A 411 17.98 37.59 -19.22
N GLY A 412 19.06 37.14 -18.55
CA GLY A 412 20.25 37.95 -18.32
C GLY A 412 20.05 39.02 -17.25
N LYS A 413 19.19 38.78 -16.28
CA LYS A 413 18.96 39.75 -15.20
C LYS A 413 20.14 39.82 -14.25
N ASP A 414 20.48 41.05 -13.85
CA ASP A 414 21.53 41.29 -12.91
C ASP A 414 21.26 40.58 -11.58
N HIS A 415 22.31 40.06 -10.94
CA HIS A 415 22.24 39.34 -9.65
C HIS A 415 21.59 40.17 -8.55
N SER A 416 21.76 41.50 -8.55
CA SER A 416 21.10 42.40 -7.59
C SER A 416 19.58 42.36 -7.73
N THR A 417 19.05 42.27 -8.97
CA THR A 417 17.61 42.10 -9.24
C THR A 417 17.10 40.75 -8.74
N VAL A 418 17.88 39.70 -8.87
CA VAL A 418 17.56 38.36 -8.38
C VAL A 418 17.50 38.36 -6.85
N ILE A 419 18.50 38.94 -6.19
CA ILE A 419 18.55 39.06 -4.70
C ILE A 419 17.38 39.90 -4.19
N HIS A 420 17.04 41.00 -4.86
CA HIS A 420 15.90 41.80 -4.48
C HIS A 420 14.58 41.04 -4.60
N SER A 421 14.41 40.27 -5.67
CA SER A 421 13.23 39.42 -5.90
C SER A 421 13.12 38.34 -4.83
N TYR A 422 14.22 37.69 -4.47
CA TYR A 422 14.30 36.69 -3.42
C TYR A 422 13.86 37.26 -2.07
N LYS A 423 14.53 38.33 -1.61
CA LYS A 423 14.24 38.99 -0.33
C LYS A 423 12.79 39.50 -0.23
N LYS A 424 12.20 39.94 -1.34
CA LYS A 424 10.83 40.38 -1.37
C LYS A 424 9.81 39.26 -1.12
N ILE A 425 10.02 38.07 -1.70
CA ILE A 425 9.14 36.91 -1.45
C ILE A 425 9.41 36.35 -0.04
N ASP A 426 10.65 36.32 0.39
CA ASP A 426 11.04 35.86 1.72
C ASP A 426 10.40 36.70 2.84
N ALA A 427 10.41 38.02 2.69
CA ALA A 427 9.71 38.92 3.61
C ALA A 427 8.16 38.80 3.54
N ALA A 428 7.63 38.53 2.35
CA ALA A 428 6.19 38.35 2.16
C ALA A 428 5.68 37.01 2.75
N LEU A 429 6.50 35.97 2.80
CA LEU A 429 6.18 34.70 3.45
C LEU A 429 5.85 34.85 4.94
N GLN A 430 6.49 35.79 5.63
CA GLN A 430 6.22 36.05 7.04
C GLN A 430 4.89 36.76 7.31
N ASN A 431 4.31 37.46 6.29
CA ASN A 431 3.19 38.35 6.47
C ASN A 431 1.97 38.06 5.56
N ASP A 432 2.10 37.19 4.54
CA ASP A 432 1.02 36.91 3.58
C ASP A 432 0.76 35.40 3.41
N PRO A 433 -0.30 34.88 4.05
CA PRO A 433 -0.67 33.47 3.94
C PRO A 433 -0.96 32.98 2.50
N LYS A 434 -1.32 33.92 1.60
CA LYS A 434 -1.59 33.55 0.20
C LYS A 434 -0.31 33.15 -0.53
N ILE A 435 0.81 33.81 -0.25
CA ILE A 435 2.11 33.49 -0.86
C ILE A 435 2.60 32.13 -0.36
N SER A 436 2.44 31.85 0.93
CA SER A 436 2.77 30.52 1.47
C SER A 436 1.99 29.42 0.76
N LYS A 437 0.68 29.58 0.61
CA LYS A 437 -0.18 28.60 -0.08
C LYS A 437 0.23 28.37 -1.54
N ILE A 438 0.53 29.44 -2.28
CA ILE A 438 0.99 29.36 -3.68
C ILE A 438 2.30 28.58 -3.76
N LEU A 439 3.26 28.86 -2.89
CA LEU A 439 4.54 28.17 -2.85
C LEU A 439 4.38 26.68 -2.52
N ASP A 440 3.52 26.34 -1.57
CA ASP A 440 3.25 24.95 -1.21
C ASP A 440 2.59 24.16 -2.36
N GLU A 441 1.67 24.81 -3.10
CA GLU A 441 1.04 24.20 -4.26
C GLU A 441 2.05 23.96 -5.39
N ILE A 442 2.93 24.93 -5.69
CA ILE A 442 3.97 24.77 -6.73
C ILE A 442 5.02 23.75 -6.29
N LYS A 443 5.44 23.73 -5.02
CA LYS A 443 6.34 22.70 -4.49
C LYS A 443 5.74 21.30 -4.64
N ARG A 444 4.45 21.14 -4.39
CA ARG A 444 3.78 19.84 -4.63
C ARG A 444 3.77 19.42 -6.10
N ILE A 445 3.67 20.38 -7.04
CA ILE A 445 3.77 20.07 -8.47
C ILE A 445 5.19 19.66 -8.85
N LEU A 446 6.22 20.30 -8.28
CA LEU A 446 7.63 20.00 -8.58
C LEU A 446 8.14 18.71 -7.96
N LEU A 447 7.50 18.23 -6.88
CA LEU A 447 7.87 17.02 -6.16
C LEU A 447 7.04 15.78 -6.57
N LYS A 448 6.09 15.96 -7.48
CA LYS A 448 5.38 14.87 -8.17
C LYS A 448 6.17 14.42 -9.41
#